data_3da5a6057b577643b2d51da38875cb4c
#
_entry.id   3da5a6057b577643b2d51da38875cb4c
#
_cell.length_a   1.000
_cell.length_b   1.000
_cell.length_c   1.000
_cell.angle_alpha   90.00
_cell.angle_beta   90.00
_cell.angle_gamma   90.00
#
_symmetry.space_group_name_H-M   'P 1'
#
loop_
_entity.id
_entity.type
_entity.pdbx_description
1 polymer ?
#
loop_
_entity_poly.entity_id
_entity_poly.type
_entity_poly.pdbx_seq_one_letter_code
_entity_poly.pdbx_strand_id
1 'polypeptide(L)'
;MKKRMKKVATLCLAGVTAMSTVGVTGSAVFAKGDTNYDVDNMDFENVELRVAFRFNNGSDTDGQAKWYYKALEEFNKENEGKIHVTDESISTESDYEEKLTTDFASGNVPNAFLQYGGSRTREYVDAGYILDLTPYFEQYPEWKEGVQDFAWETTQFDGIEGTYGIPWSAYQ
;
A
#
# COMPACT_ATOMS: atom_id res chain seq x y z
N MET A 1 -0.28 19.05 0.95
CA MET A 1 -1.07 17.91 0.49
C MET A 1 -0.48 17.24 -0.76
N LYS A 2 -0.29 17.93 -1.90
CA LYS A 2 0.28 17.37 -3.15
C LYS A 2 1.64 16.66 -2.98
N LYS A 3 2.56 17.19 -2.18
CA LYS A 3 3.89 16.59 -1.95
C LYS A 3 3.80 15.26 -1.16
N ARG A 4 2.84 15.13 -0.23
CA ARG A 4 2.63 13.91 0.56
C ARG A 4 2.04 12.77 -0.27
N MET A 5 1.08 13.07 -1.14
CA MET A 5 0.46 12.05 -2.01
C MET A 5 1.46 11.42 -2.98
N LYS A 6 2.38 12.24 -3.55
CA LYS A 6 3.45 11.73 -4.41
C LYS A 6 4.36 10.74 -3.66
N LYS A 7 4.71 11.04 -2.41
CA LYS A 7 5.57 10.18 -1.59
C LYS A 7 4.91 8.85 -1.21
N VAL A 8 3.62 8.86 -0.86
CA VAL A 8 2.88 7.62 -0.50
C VAL A 8 2.77 6.67 -1.70
N ALA A 9 2.50 7.18 -2.89
CA ALA A 9 2.44 6.32 -4.07
C ALA A 9 3.84 5.81 -4.48
N THR A 10 4.89 6.60 -4.25
CA THR A 10 6.27 6.16 -4.45
C THR A 10 6.65 5.05 -3.48
N LEU A 11 6.09 5.04 -2.26
CA LEU A 11 6.29 3.96 -1.29
C LEU A 11 5.80 2.60 -1.80
N CYS A 12 4.61 2.57 -2.43
CA CYS A 12 4.10 1.34 -3.04
C CYS A 12 5.04 0.80 -4.14
N LEU A 13 5.82 1.68 -4.77
CA LEU A 13 6.70 1.34 -5.87
C LEU A 13 8.05 0.80 -5.41
N ALA A 14 8.58 1.27 -4.29
CA ALA A 14 9.87 0.80 -3.78
C ALA A 14 9.85 -0.72 -3.50
N GLY A 15 8.66 -1.27 -3.17
CA GLY A 15 8.48 -2.71 -3.05
C GLY A 15 8.47 -3.47 -4.38
N VAL A 16 8.10 -2.80 -5.48
CA VAL A 16 7.98 -3.44 -6.82
C VAL A 16 9.33 -3.52 -7.55
N THR A 17 10.20 -2.53 -7.39
CA THR A 17 11.51 -2.52 -8.05
C THR A 17 12.44 -3.64 -7.58
N ALA A 18 12.23 -4.19 -6.37
CA ALA A 18 12.96 -5.37 -5.90
C ALA A 18 12.53 -6.68 -6.60
N MET A 19 11.40 -6.68 -7.33
CA MET A 19 10.86 -7.88 -8.00
C MET A 19 11.26 -8.03 -9.47
N SER A 20 11.83 -7.01 -10.10
CA SER A 20 12.03 -7.01 -11.58
C SER A 20 13.22 -7.80 -12.08
N THR A 21 14.00 -8.50 -11.24
CA THR A 21 15.20 -9.19 -11.67
C THR A 21 15.19 -10.72 -11.59
N VAL A 22 14.10 -11.36 -11.15
CA VAL A 22 14.07 -12.83 -11.11
C VAL A 22 12.73 -13.37 -11.65
N GLY A 23 12.77 -13.90 -12.85
CA GLY A 23 11.70 -14.74 -13.38
C GLY A 23 11.67 -16.09 -12.65
N VAL A 24 10.97 -16.17 -11.53
CA VAL A 24 10.70 -17.44 -10.84
C VAL A 24 9.27 -17.43 -10.35
N THR A 25 8.52 -18.41 -10.80
CA THR A 25 7.23 -18.83 -10.23
C THR A 25 7.48 -19.34 -8.80
N GLY A 26 7.29 -18.50 -7.80
CA GLY A 26 7.43 -18.85 -6.40
C GLY A 26 7.26 -17.62 -5.53
N SER A 27 6.50 -17.76 -4.46
CA SER A 27 6.19 -16.77 -3.43
C SER A 27 7.21 -15.64 -3.33
N ALA A 28 6.76 -14.41 -3.58
CA ALA A 28 7.59 -13.23 -3.43
C ALA A 28 7.96 -13.05 -1.96
N VAL A 29 9.03 -13.67 -1.54
CA VAL A 29 9.68 -13.35 -0.27
C VAL A 29 10.43 -12.05 -0.53
N PHE A 30 10.00 -10.97 0.07
CA PHE A 30 10.78 -9.74 0.10
C PHE A 30 12.08 -10.02 0.83
N ALA A 31 13.16 -10.25 0.07
CA ALA A 31 14.47 -10.43 0.65
C ALA A 31 14.88 -9.13 1.35
N LYS A 32 15.15 -9.21 2.64
CA LYS A 32 15.70 -8.12 3.44
C LYS A 32 17.16 -7.91 3.00
N GLY A 33 17.38 -7.13 1.93
CA GLY A 33 18.71 -6.82 1.41
C GLY A 33 18.62 -6.12 0.07
N ASP A 34 19.33 -5.03 -0.09
CA ASP A 34 19.42 -4.19 -1.29
C ASP A 34 18.16 -3.40 -1.69
N THR A 35 17.21 -3.18 -0.78
CA THR A 35 16.09 -2.28 -1.05
C THR A 35 16.60 -0.84 -1.05
N ASN A 36 16.38 -0.13 -2.17
CA ASN A 36 16.63 1.30 -2.22
C ASN A 36 15.47 2.04 -1.56
N TYR A 37 15.72 2.64 -0.41
CA TYR A 37 14.73 3.42 0.32
C TYR A 37 14.69 4.90 -0.09
N ASP A 38 15.63 5.36 -0.93
CA ASP A 38 15.68 6.74 -1.44
C ASP A 38 14.71 6.92 -2.62
N VAL A 39 13.43 7.05 -2.29
CA VAL A 39 12.35 7.15 -3.28
C VAL A 39 12.34 8.50 -4.02
N ASP A 40 12.97 9.53 -3.48
CA ASP A 40 13.02 10.85 -4.10
C ASP A 40 13.97 10.89 -5.33
N ASN A 41 14.93 9.94 -5.39
CA ASN A 41 15.91 9.83 -6.47
C ASN A 41 15.64 8.63 -7.42
N MET A 42 14.48 8.03 -7.35
CA MET A 42 14.08 6.98 -8.30
C MET A 42 13.48 7.58 -9.57
N ASP A 43 13.95 7.13 -10.72
CA ASP A 43 13.32 7.40 -12.02
C ASP A 43 12.27 6.33 -12.32
N PHE A 44 11.06 6.80 -12.62
CA PHE A 44 9.94 5.93 -12.96
C PHE A 44 9.50 6.19 -14.39
N GLU A 45 9.32 5.14 -15.17
CA GLU A 45 8.82 5.20 -16.54
C GLU A 45 7.85 4.07 -16.80
N ASN A 46 6.61 4.43 -17.15
CA ASN A 46 5.52 3.49 -17.49
C ASN A 46 5.28 2.41 -16.41
N VAL A 47 5.32 2.79 -15.15
CA VAL A 47 5.05 1.86 -14.04
C VAL A 47 3.56 1.78 -13.78
N GLU A 48 3.04 0.56 -13.77
CA GLU A 48 1.64 0.27 -13.41
C GLU A 48 1.56 -0.24 -11.96
N LEU A 49 0.72 0.42 -11.15
CA LEU A 49 0.40 0.01 -9.79
C LEU A 49 -1.06 -0.36 -9.69
N ARG A 50 -1.36 -1.37 -8.88
CA ARG A 50 -2.71 -1.81 -8.57
C ARG A 50 -3.01 -1.53 -7.11
N VAL A 51 -4.14 -0.91 -6.84
CA VAL A 51 -4.58 -0.63 -5.47
C VAL A 51 -5.99 -1.16 -5.25
N ALA A 52 -6.26 -1.70 -4.08
CA ALA A 52 -7.54 -2.25 -3.71
C ALA A 52 -8.01 -1.69 -2.37
N PHE A 53 -9.13 -0.95 -2.39
CA PHE A 53 -9.78 -0.39 -1.21
C PHE A 53 -11.25 -0.79 -1.15
N ARG A 54 -11.97 -0.31 -0.13
CA ARG A 54 -13.40 -0.57 0.05
C ARG A 54 -14.22 0.68 -0.26
N PHE A 55 -14.04 1.23 -1.46
CA PHE A 55 -14.79 2.39 -1.90
C PHE A 55 -15.73 2.05 -3.06
N ASN A 56 -16.83 2.79 -3.12
CA ASN A 56 -17.75 2.75 -4.24
C ASN A 56 -17.46 3.94 -5.17
N ASN A 57 -16.97 3.66 -6.37
CA ASN A 57 -16.77 4.68 -7.38
C ASN A 57 -18.13 5.27 -7.79
N GLY A 58 -18.24 6.60 -7.74
CA GLY A 58 -19.49 7.31 -8.03
C GLY A 58 -20.42 7.47 -6.84
N SER A 59 -20.00 7.14 -5.61
CA SER A 59 -20.78 7.46 -4.41
C SER A 59 -20.91 8.97 -4.21
N ASP A 60 -22.14 9.46 -4.18
CA ASP A 60 -22.42 10.87 -3.91
C ASP A 60 -22.52 11.20 -2.42
N THR A 61 -22.56 10.22 -1.57
CA THR A 61 -22.74 10.36 -0.11
C THR A 61 -21.49 10.05 0.70
N ASP A 62 -20.56 9.28 0.15
CA ASP A 62 -19.31 8.92 0.82
C ASP A 62 -18.22 9.97 0.54
N GLY A 63 -17.93 10.80 1.53
CA GLY A 63 -16.88 11.83 1.43
C GLY A 63 -15.47 11.26 1.31
N GLN A 64 -15.19 10.08 1.89
CA GLN A 64 -13.90 9.42 1.78
C GLN A 64 -13.70 8.86 0.37
N ALA A 65 -14.72 8.21 -0.19
CA ALA A 65 -14.68 7.73 -1.57
C ALA A 65 -14.46 8.88 -2.56
N LYS A 66 -15.22 9.98 -2.44
CA LYS A 66 -15.03 11.17 -3.28
C LYS A 66 -13.61 11.73 -3.22
N TRP A 67 -13.08 11.84 -2.02
CA TRP A 67 -11.72 12.33 -1.82
C TRP A 67 -10.70 11.37 -2.44
N TYR A 68 -10.85 10.06 -2.22
CA TYR A 68 -9.98 9.04 -2.75
C TYR A 68 -9.92 9.07 -4.29
N TYR A 69 -11.07 9.01 -4.96
CA TYR A 69 -11.10 8.99 -6.44
C TYR A 69 -10.59 10.29 -7.06
N LYS A 70 -10.88 11.43 -6.44
CA LYS A 70 -10.30 12.70 -6.87
C LYS A 70 -8.78 12.70 -6.71
N ALA A 71 -8.28 12.19 -5.60
CA ALA A 71 -6.85 12.10 -5.34
C ALA A 71 -6.15 11.16 -6.32
N LEU A 72 -6.79 10.04 -6.66
CA LEU A 72 -6.29 9.07 -7.63
C LEU A 72 -6.22 9.67 -9.04
N GLU A 73 -7.27 10.38 -9.46
CA GLU A 73 -7.29 11.07 -10.75
C GLU A 73 -6.19 12.14 -10.84
N GLU A 74 -6.06 12.99 -9.80
CA GLU A 74 -5.00 14.00 -9.74
C GLU A 74 -3.61 13.37 -9.77
N PHE A 75 -3.41 12.26 -9.04
CA PHE A 75 -2.14 11.54 -9.02
C PHE A 75 -1.78 10.99 -10.40
N ASN A 76 -2.69 10.27 -11.06
CA ASN A 76 -2.45 9.69 -12.37
C ASN A 76 -2.16 10.79 -13.42
N LYS A 77 -2.87 11.89 -13.35
CA LYS A 77 -2.63 13.05 -14.24
C LYS A 77 -1.27 13.71 -14.00
N GLU A 78 -0.87 13.86 -12.74
CA GLU A 78 0.42 14.50 -12.40
C GLU A 78 1.63 13.62 -12.72
N ASN A 79 1.41 12.29 -12.82
CA ASN A 79 2.46 11.30 -13.06
C ASN A 79 2.33 10.61 -14.43
N GLU A 80 1.61 11.22 -15.38
CA GLU A 80 1.44 10.68 -16.72
C GLU A 80 2.80 10.30 -17.36
N GLY A 81 2.87 9.09 -17.92
CA GLY A 81 4.09 8.51 -18.49
C GLY A 81 5.13 8.02 -17.48
N LYS A 82 4.92 8.22 -16.18
CA LYS A 82 5.81 7.76 -15.11
C LYS A 82 5.18 6.62 -14.32
N ILE A 83 4.05 6.92 -13.66
CA ILE A 83 3.35 5.99 -12.79
C ILE A 83 1.85 6.10 -13.07
N HIS A 84 1.22 4.97 -13.31
CA HIS A 84 -0.23 4.88 -13.39
C HIS A 84 -0.76 3.94 -12.30
N VAL A 85 -1.80 4.37 -11.59
CA VAL A 85 -2.46 3.58 -10.55
C VAL A 85 -3.82 3.14 -11.04
N THR A 86 -4.02 1.83 -11.12
CA THR A 86 -5.31 1.19 -11.40
C THR A 86 -6.02 0.86 -10.10
N ASP A 87 -7.28 1.30 -9.99
CA ASP A 87 -8.13 1.01 -8.85
C ASP A 87 -8.90 -0.29 -9.04
N GLU A 88 -8.80 -1.19 -8.08
CA GLU A 88 -9.51 -2.47 -8.02
C GLU A 88 -10.43 -2.53 -6.78
N SER A 89 -10.91 -1.38 -6.31
CA SER A 89 -11.72 -1.29 -5.11
C SER A 89 -13.09 -1.98 -5.28
N ILE A 90 -13.53 -2.63 -4.21
CA ILE A 90 -14.84 -3.29 -4.12
C ILE A 90 -15.52 -2.80 -2.84
N SER A 91 -16.71 -2.23 -2.94
CA SER A 91 -17.43 -1.64 -1.80
C SER A 91 -18.01 -2.67 -0.82
N THR A 92 -18.40 -3.84 -1.33
CA THR A 92 -18.95 -4.93 -0.52
C THR A 92 -17.84 -5.64 0.23
N GLU A 93 -17.97 -5.76 1.55
CA GLU A 93 -16.93 -6.34 2.41
C GLU A 93 -16.60 -7.79 2.06
N SER A 94 -17.64 -8.63 1.91
CA SER A 94 -17.45 -10.05 1.58
C SER A 94 -16.72 -10.26 0.25
N ASP A 95 -17.10 -9.49 -0.77
CA ASP A 95 -16.53 -9.62 -2.11
C ASP A 95 -15.08 -9.09 -2.14
N TYR A 96 -14.82 -8.04 -1.36
CA TYR A 96 -13.48 -7.51 -1.19
C TYR A 96 -12.54 -8.51 -0.50
N GLU A 97 -13.01 -9.16 0.57
CA GLU A 97 -12.24 -10.18 1.29
C GLU A 97 -12.00 -11.43 0.43
N GLU A 98 -13.00 -11.87 -0.34
CA GLU A 98 -12.86 -12.98 -1.29
C GLU A 98 -11.84 -12.65 -2.38
N LYS A 99 -11.89 -11.42 -2.92
CA LYS A 99 -10.89 -10.93 -3.87
C LYS A 99 -9.49 -10.98 -3.29
N LEU A 100 -9.26 -10.39 -2.12
CA LEU A 100 -7.93 -10.40 -1.50
C LEU A 100 -7.44 -11.82 -1.22
N THR A 101 -8.29 -12.69 -0.69
CA THR A 101 -7.93 -14.09 -0.44
C THR A 101 -7.49 -14.79 -1.74
N THR A 102 -8.22 -14.57 -2.82
CA THR A 102 -7.89 -15.13 -4.14
C THR A 102 -6.58 -14.56 -4.70
N ASP A 103 -6.39 -13.25 -4.58
CA ASP A 103 -5.19 -12.57 -5.04
C ASP A 103 -3.95 -13.06 -4.29
N PHE A 104 -4.02 -13.21 -2.97
CA PHE A 104 -2.93 -13.78 -2.18
C PHE A 104 -2.65 -15.25 -2.52
N ALA A 105 -3.70 -16.06 -2.67
CA ALA A 105 -3.54 -17.49 -3.00
C ALA A 105 -2.93 -17.71 -4.39
N SER A 106 -3.20 -16.80 -5.33
CA SER A 106 -2.68 -16.86 -6.71
C SER A 106 -1.34 -16.14 -6.91
N GLY A 107 -0.85 -15.42 -5.88
CA GLY A 107 0.35 -14.58 -5.98
C GLY A 107 0.12 -13.29 -6.79
N ASN A 108 -1.13 -12.91 -7.07
CA ASN A 108 -1.50 -11.70 -7.81
C ASN A 108 -1.88 -10.55 -6.87
N VAL A 109 -1.10 -10.34 -5.84
CA VAL A 109 -1.35 -9.37 -4.78
C VAL A 109 -1.31 -7.94 -5.32
N PRO A 110 -2.28 -7.06 -4.98
CA PRO A 110 -2.19 -5.64 -5.32
C PRO A 110 -1.03 -4.95 -4.60
N ASN A 111 -0.49 -3.89 -5.20
CA ASN A 111 0.65 -3.15 -4.64
C ASN A 111 0.30 -2.40 -3.34
N ALA A 112 -0.95 -1.99 -3.19
CA ALA A 112 -1.48 -1.50 -1.92
C ALA A 112 -2.94 -1.92 -1.76
N PHE A 113 -3.33 -2.20 -0.54
CA PHE A 113 -4.69 -2.63 -0.24
C PHE A 113 -5.12 -2.19 1.15
N LEU A 114 -6.42 -2.07 1.36
CA LEU A 114 -6.99 -1.80 2.67
C LEU A 114 -7.15 -3.11 3.44
N GLN A 115 -6.68 -3.15 4.69
CA GLN A 115 -6.90 -4.28 5.56
C GLN A 115 -7.23 -3.81 6.98
N TYR A 116 -8.06 -4.57 7.67
CA TYR A 116 -8.25 -4.40 9.11
C TYR A 116 -7.03 -4.97 9.84
N GLY A 117 -6.58 -4.30 10.87
CA GLY A 117 -5.54 -4.81 11.77
C GLY A 117 -5.93 -6.14 12.43
N GLY A 118 -4.98 -6.73 13.15
CA GLY A 118 -5.21 -7.95 13.93
C GLY A 118 -4.74 -9.23 13.24
N SER A 119 -5.32 -10.37 13.60
CA SER A 119 -4.80 -11.70 13.26
C SER A 119 -4.69 -11.97 11.76
N ARG A 120 -5.65 -11.49 10.98
CA ARG A 120 -5.68 -11.70 9.54
C ARG A 120 -4.52 -11.00 8.83
N THR A 121 -4.25 -9.75 9.19
CA THR A 121 -3.10 -9.01 8.64
C THR A 121 -1.79 -9.64 9.11
N ARG A 122 -1.75 -10.14 10.34
CA ARG A 122 -0.60 -10.86 10.87
C ARG A 122 -0.22 -12.07 10.00
N GLU A 123 -1.19 -12.86 9.55
CA GLU A 123 -0.94 -14.00 8.67
C GLU A 123 -0.23 -13.58 7.37
N TYR A 124 -0.58 -12.44 6.81
CA TYR A 124 0.07 -11.89 5.62
C TYR A 124 1.48 -11.36 5.91
N VAL A 125 1.70 -10.80 7.10
CA VAL A 125 3.04 -10.38 7.55
C VAL A 125 3.94 -11.58 7.77
N ASP A 126 3.46 -12.61 8.49
CA ASP A 126 4.20 -13.85 8.74
C ASP A 126 4.55 -14.58 7.42
N ALA A 127 3.68 -14.50 6.43
CA ALA A 127 3.90 -15.07 5.10
C ALA A 127 4.83 -14.22 4.20
N GLY A 128 5.24 -13.02 4.66
CA GLY A 128 6.13 -12.13 3.91
C GLY A 128 5.44 -11.39 2.75
N TYR A 129 4.13 -11.27 2.75
CA TYR A 129 3.38 -10.56 1.71
C TYR A 129 3.30 -9.05 1.93
N ILE A 130 3.54 -8.58 3.14
CA ILE A 130 3.46 -7.17 3.49
C ILE A 130 4.85 -6.64 3.82
N LEU A 131 5.20 -5.52 3.21
CA LEU A 131 6.49 -4.87 3.37
C LEU A 131 6.61 -4.20 4.74
N ASP A 132 7.75 -4.38 5.43
CA ASP A 132 8.12 -3.56 6.58
C ASP A 132 8.43 -2.13 6.13
N LEU A 133 7.65 -1.18 6.62
CA LEU A 133 7.76 0.23 6.27
C LEU A 133 8.70 1.01 7.20
N THR A 134 9.23 0.38 8.25
CA THR A 134 10.09 1.03 9.23
C THR A 134 11.27 1.77 8.60
N PRO A 135 12.05 1.18 7.65
CA PRO A 135 13.18 1.87 7.05
C PRO A 135 12.79 3.13 6.25
N TYR A 136 11.58 3.12 5.65
CA TYR A 136 11.07 4.30 4.95
C TYR A 136 10.66 5.42 5.91
N PHE A 137 10.07 5.08 7.06
CA PHE A 137 9.72 6.07 8.08
C PHE A 137 10.93 6.63 8.80
N GLU A 138 12.04 5.89 8.87
CA GLU A 138 13.32 6.39 9.35
C GLU A 138 13.91 7.42 8.40
N GLN A 139 13.82 7.18 7.09
CA GLN A 139 14.31 8.11 6.07
C GLN A 139 13.37 9.29 5.83
N TYR A 140 12.05 9.08 5.96
CA TYR A 140 11.01 10.08 5.71
C TYR A 140 10.07 10.21 6.93
N PRO A 141 10.57 10.72 8.07
CA PRO A 141 9.77 10.77 9.30
C PRO A 141 8.50 11.63 9.17
N GLU A 142 8.49 12.59 8.23
CA GLU A 142 7.32 13.39 7.93
C GLU A 142 6.12 12.58 7.38
N TRP A 143 6.33 11.34 6.93
CA TRP A 143 5.22 10.48 6.50
C TRP A 143 4.34 10.02 7.67
N LYS A 144 4.88 10.03 8.88
CA LYS A 144 4.12 9.73 10.11
C LYS A 144 3.38 10.94 10.67
N GLU A 145 3.70 12.14 10.22
CA GLU A 145 3.08 13.36 10.75
C GLU A 145 1.56 13.41 10.49
N GLY A 146 0.82 13.85 11.51
CA GLY A 146 -0.63 14.00 11.45
C GLY A 146 -1.42 12.72 11.68
N VAL A 147 -0.75 11.61 11.98
CA VAL A 147 -1.35 10.37 12.48
C VAL A 147 -1.06 10.27 13.96
N GLN A 148 -2.08 10.00 14.77
CA GLN A 148 -1.93 9.89 16.24
C GLN A 148 -1.19 8.60 16.60
N ASP A 149 -0.38 8.62 17.67
CA ASP A 149 0.49 7.49 18.02
C ASP A 149 -0.26 6.19 18.23
N PHE A 150 -1.43 6.21 18.88
CA PHE A 150 -2.23 5.01 19.12
C PHE A 150 -2.70 4.33 17.81
N ALA A 151 -2.84 5.08 16.72
CA ALA A 151 -3.26 4.50 15.44
C ALA A 151 -2.17 3.61 14.82
N TRP A 152 -0.90 3.91 15.09
CA TRP A 152 0.23 3.12 14.62
C TRP A 152 0.30 1.74 15.25
N GLU A 153 -0.24 1.56 16.47
CA GLU A 153 -0.32 0.25 17.15
C GLU A 153 -1.09 -0.77 16.31
N THR A 154 -2.04 -0.32 15.49
CA THR A 154 -2.82 -1.20 14.59
C THR A 154 -2.01 -1.80 13.46
N THR A 155 -0.82 -1.29 13.20
CA THR A 155 0.09 -1.71 12.11
C THR A 155 1.31 -2.45 12.62
N GLN A 156 1.35 -2.74 13.92
CA GLN A 156 2.40 -3.48 14.62
C GLN A 156 1.84 -4.78 15.18
N PHE A 157 2.66 -5.80 15.32
CA PHE A 157 2.21 -7.12 15.75
C PHE A 157 3.13 -7.68 16.83
N ASP A 158 2.54 -8.25 17.89
CA ASP A 158 3.29 -8.84 19.01
C ASP A 158 4.31 -9.87 18.51
N GLY A 159 5.57 -9.70 18.94
CA GLY A 159 6.66 -10.60 18.59
C GLY A 159 7.21 -10.46 17.17
N ILE A 160 6.75 -9.46 16.41
CA ILE A 160 7.31 -9.11 15.10
C ILE A 160 7.76 -7.65 15.16
N GLU A 161 9.04 -7.40 14.88
CA GLU A 161 9.55 -6.04 14.77
C GLU A 161 9.15 -5.44 13.43
N GLY A 162 8.76 -4.15 13.43
CA GLY A 162 8.45 -3.41 12.23
C GLY A 162 7.08 -2.73 12.23
N THR A 163 6.81 -2.01 11.16
CA THR A 163 5.54 -1.30 10.90
C THR A 163 5.02 -1.73 9.53
N TYR A 164 3.88 -2.39 9.50
CA TYR A 164 3.40 -3.12 8.33
C TYR A 164 2.17 -2.49 7.69
N GLY A 165 2.02 -1.19 7.82
CA GLY A 165 0.92 -0.46 7.20
C GLY A 165 0.93 1.02 7.56
N ILE A 166 0.03 1.75 6.92
CA ILE A 166 -0.27 3.15 7.23
C ILE A 166 -1.70 3.20 7.75
N PRO A 167 -1.94 3.70 8.98
CA PRO A 167 -3.29 3.82 9.51
C PRO A 167 -4.15 4.70 8.61
N TRP A 168 -5.27 4.16 8.15
CA TRP A 168 -6.25 4.91 7.34
C TRP A 168 -7.27 5.63 8.23
N SER A 169 -7.81 4.92 9.21
CA SER A 169 -8.72 5.44 10.22
C SER A 169 -8.52 4.67 11.52
N ALA A 170 -8.66 5.35 12.64
CA ALA A 170 -8.66 4.75 13.96
C ALA A 170 -9.88 5.26 14.72
N TYR A 171 -10.62 4.35 15.35
CA TYR A 171 -11.73 4.64 16.23
C TYR A 171 -11.27 4.40 17.67
N GLN A 172 -11.59 5.34 18.55
CA GLN A 172 -11.45 5.18 20.00
C GLN A 172 -12.75 4.63 20.58
#